data_a63a25ab331d44029fb4a22d546dd965
#
_entry.id   a63a25ab331d44029fb4a22d546dd965
#
_cell.length_a   1.000
_cell.length_b   1.000
_cell.length_c   1.000
_cell.angle_alpha   90.00
_cell.angle_beta   90.00
_cell.angle_gamma   90.00
#
_symmetry.space_group_name_H-M   'P 1'
#
loop_
_entity.id
_entity.type
_entity.pdbx_description
1 polymer ?
#
loop_
_entity_poly.entity_id
_entity_poly.type
_entity_poly.pdbx_seq_one_letter_code
_entity_poly.pdbx_strand_id
1 'polypeptide(L)'
;MMNDNLYIRFVLKAEVVAYLLRLGEAIPEEDLDNPDYICCMITATVQNHQLLACSDATKPYTELTEDTLAQMLEQASERFTEQLKAYPEAETREVLKELQAFDKETYIKEFLE
;
A
#
# COMPACT_ATOMS: atom_id res chain seq x y z
N MET A 1 -17.35 4.89 -12.59
CA MET A 1 -16.98 4.91 -12.34
C MET A 1 -16.21 4.72 -11.80
N MET A 2 -15.59 4.52 -11.48
CA MET A 2 -15.02 4.39 -10.96
C MET A 2 -14.39 4.45 -10.10
N ASN A 3 -14.50 4.67 -9.73
CA ASN A 3 -14.07 4.83 -8.64
C ASN A 3 -13.36 3.83 -7.86
N ASP A 4 -12.86 2.88 -8.34
CA ASP A 4 -12.08 1.86 -7.78
C ASP A 4 -10.63 2.08 -8.08
N ASN A 5 -10.28 3.35 -8.15
CA ASN A 5 -8.93 3.72 -8.52
C ASN A 5 -7.92 3.61 -7.39
N LEU A 6 -8.37 3.63 -6.14
CA LEU A 6 -7.48 3.53 -5.00
C LEU A 6 -7.86 2.33 -4.15
N TYR A 7 -6.87 1.56 -3.76
CA TYR A 7 -7.07 0.39 -2.94
C TYR A 7 -6.00 0.33 -1.86
N ILE A 8 -6.42 0.34 -0.60
CA ILE A 8 -5.49 0.32 0.53
C ILE A 8 -5.79 -0.90 1.38
N ARG A 9 -4.77 -1.68 1.71
CA ARG A 9 -4.94 -2.79 2.63
C ARG A 9 -3.61 -3.21 3.22
N PHE A 10 -3.69 -3.86 4.36
CA PHE A 10 -2.53 -4.50 4.97
C PHE A 10 -2.49 -5.94 4.47
N VAL A 11 -1.35 -6.35 3.98
CA VAL A 11 -1.17 -7.67 3.38
C VAL A 11 0.10 -8.30 3.90
N LEU A 12 0.18 -9.61 3.81
CA LEU A 12 1.42 -10.29 4.10
C LEU A 12 2.46 -9.91 3.05
N LYS A 13 3.70 -9.81 3.47
CA LYS A 13 4.78 -9.45 2.56
C LYS A 13 4.85 -10.40 1.37
N ALA A 14 4.54 -11.67 1.60
CA ALA A 14 4.53 -12.66 0.51
C ALA A 14 3.55 -12.30 -0.60
N GLU A 15 2.40 -11.72 -0.25
CA GLU A 15 1.42 -11.29 -1.26
C GLU A 15 1.96 -10.16 -2.10
N VAL A 16 2.65 -9.21 -1.46
CA VAL A 16 3.25 -8.08 -2.18
C VAL A 16 4.31 -8.58 -3.14
N VAL A 17 5.17 -9.49 -2.66
CA VAL A 17 6.22 -10.07 -3.50
C VAL A 17 5.61 -10.77 -4.70
N ALA A 18 4.57 -11.57 -4.49
CA ALA A 18 3.92 -12.28 -5.58
C ALA A 18 3.33 -11.31 -6.61
N TYR A 19 2.75 -10.21 -6.13
CA TYR A 19 2.19 -9.19 -7.00
C TYR A 19 3.28 -8.53 -7.84
N LEU A 20 4.39 -8.15 -7.20
CA LEU A 20 5.50 -7.50 -7.90
C LEU A 20 6.13 -8.42 -8.94
N LEU A 21 6.23 -9.72 -8.63
CA LEU A 21 6.75 -10.68 -9.59
C LEU A 21 5.88 -10.79 -10.84
N ARG A 22 4.56 -10.67 -10.67
CA ARG A 22 3.65 -10.66 -11.81
C ARG A 22 3.84 -9.44 -12.69
N LEU A 23 4.31 -8.34 -12.10
CA LEU A 23 4.62 -7.12 -12.84
C LEU A 23 6.00 -7.15 -13.47
N GLY A 24 6.77 -8.22 -13.24
CA GLY A 24 8.11 -8.32 -13.80
C GLY A 24 9.18 -7.61 -13.00
N GLU A 25 8.88 -7.23 -11.77
CA GLU A 25 9.85 -6.54 -10.94
C GLU A 25 10.87 -7.50 -10.33
N ALA A 26 12.11 -7.03 -10.20
CA ALA A 26 13.16 -7.82 -9.55
C ALA A 26 13.00 -7.70 -8.03
N ILE A 27 12.97 -8.82 -7.34
CA ILE A 27 12.78 -8.85 -5.90
C ILE A 27 14.02 -9.45 -5.23
N PRO A 28 14.56 -8.82 -4.19
CA PRO A 28 15.66 -9.42 -3.44
C PRO A 28 15.25 -10.78 -2.87
N GLU A 29 16.16 -11.73 -2.94
CA GLU A 29 15.88 -13.08 -2.51
C GLU A 29 15.45 -13.16 -1.04
N GLU A 30 16.01 -12.31 -0.21
CA GLU A 30 15.67 -12.28 1.22
C GLU A 30 14.23 -11.88 1.48
N ASP A 31 13.62 -11.10 0.58
CA ASP A 31 12.22 -10.72 0.73
C ASP A 31 11.28 -11.86 0.43
N LEU A 32 11.74 -12.85 -0.30
CA LEU A 32 10.93 -14.02 -0.64
C LEU A 32 10.74 -14.96 0.55
N ASP A 33 11.60 -14.83 1.55
CA ASP A 33 11.63 -15.76 2.68
C ASP A 33 10.96 -15.26 3.95
N ASN A 34 10.20 -14.17 3.89
CA ASN A 34 9.56 -13.60 5.09
C ASN A 34 8.05 -13.51 4.94
N PRO A 35 7.36 -14.66 4.83
CA PRO A 35 5.92 -14.65 4.57
C PRO A 35 5.06 -14.18 5.75
N ASP A 36 5.61 -14.21 6.96
CA ASP A 36 4.85 -13.86 8.15
C ASP A 36 4.85 -12.37 8.47
N TYR A 37 5.59 -11.59 7.72
CA TYR A 37 5.63 -10.16 7.93
C TYR A 37 4.49 -9.50 7.16
N ILE A 38 3.97 -8.43 7.73
CA ILE A 38 2.85 -7.72 7.12
C ILE A 38 3.31 -6.31 6.72
N CYS A 39 2.72 -5.79 5.68
CA CYS A 39 2.98 -4.42 5.25
C CYS A 39 1.68 -3.80 4.73
N CYS A 40 1.69 -2.47 4.59
CA CYS A 40 0.57 -1.76 4.00
C CYS A 40 0.82 -1.57 2.52
N MET A 41 -0.12 -1.99 1.70
CA MET A 41 -0.02 -1.87 0.26
C MET A 41 -1.09 -0.91 -0.24
N ILE A 42 -0.68 0.09 -1.02
CA ILE A 42 -1.59 1.03 -1.65
C ILE A 42 -1.44 0.88 -3.16
N THR A 43 -2.54 0.64 -3.84
CA THR A 43 -2.54 0.51 -5.28
C THR A 43 -3.58 1.41 -5.90
N ALA A 44 -3.34 1.85 -7.12
CA ALA A 44 -4.34 2.61 -7.88
C ALA A 44 -4.04 2.49 -9.35
N THR A 45 -5.05 2.75 -10.18
CA THR A 45 -4.88 2.79 -11.62
C THR A 45 -4.93 4.24 -12.08
N VAL A 46 -3.86 4.70 -12.71
CA VAL A 46 -3.77 6.05 -13.26
C VAL A 46 -3.35 5.94 -14.71
N GLN A 47 -4.16 6.49 -15.61
CA GLN A 47 -3.90 6.44 -17.05
C GLN A 47 -3.63 5.01 -17.54
N ASN A 48 -4.40 4.06 -17.02
CA ASN A 48 -4.26 2.65 -17.38
C ASN A 48 -2.96 2.00 -16.89
N HIS A 49 -2.23 2.70 -16.01
CA HIS A 49 -1.04 2.16 -15.37
C HIS A 49 -1.37 1.80 -13.94
N GLN A 50 -0.87 0.67 -13.49
CA GLN A 50 -1.05 0.25 -12.13
C GLN A 50 0.09 0.80 -11.28
N LEU A 51 -0.24 1.63 -10.30
CA LEU A 51 0.74 2.16 -9.35
C LEU A 51 0.65 1.37 -8.06
N LEU A 52 1.77 1.22 -7.40
CA LEU A 52 1.83 0.47 -6.16
C LEU A 52 2.88 1.06 -5.24
N ALA A 53 2.55 1.22 -3.97
CA ALA A 53 3.50 1.63 -2.95
C ALA A 53 3.28 0.77 -1.71
N CYS A 54 4.37 0.43 -1.04
CA CYS A 54 4.34 -0.41 0.15
C CYS A 54 5.14 0.23 1.27
N SER A 55 4.76 -0.06 2.50
CA SER A 55 5.56 0.33 3.65
C SER A 55 6.73 -0.64 3.81
N ASP A 56 7.73 -0.23 4.59
CA ASP A 56 8.88 -1.09 4.92
C ASP A 56 8.59 -1.91 6.17
N ALA A 57 7.42 -2.51 6.24
CA ALA A 57 7.03 -3.27 7.41
C ALA A 57 7.94 -4.48 7.58
N THR A 58 8.49 -4.61 8.76
CA THR A 58 9.34 -5.74 9.09
C THR A 58 8.89 -6.46 10.35
N LYS A 59 7.72 -6.11 10.87
CA LYS A 59 7.25 -6.73 12.10
C LYS A 59 6.43 -7.98 11.82
N PRO A 60 6.58 -9.02 12.64
CA PRO A 60 5.72 -10.18 12.52
C PRO A 60 4.26 -9.80 12.75
N TYR A 61 3.38 -10.55 12.14
CA TYR A 61 1.95 -10.32 12.24
C TYR A 61 1.49 -10.21 13.70
N THR A 62 2.08 -11.01 14.58
CA THR A 62 1.67 -11.07 15.98
C THR A 62 2.12 -9.88 16.82
N GLU A 63 2.98 -9.03 16.28
CA GLU A 63 3.49 -7.87 17.01
C GLU A 63 2.92 -6.54 16.53
N LEU A 64 1.86 -6.58 15.76
CA LEU A 64 1.27 -5.36 15.22
C LEU A 64 0.42 -4.64 16.26
N THR A 65 0.53 -3.31 16.28
CA THR A 65 -0.26 -2.45 17.16
C THR A 65 -0.86 -1.33 16.32
N GLU A 66 -1.78 -0.57 16.90
CA GLU A 66 -2.36 0.57 16.20
C GLU A 66 -1.28 1.55 15.75
N ASP A 67 -0.30 1.83 16.62
CA ASP A 67 0.78 2.76 16.28
C ASP A 67 1.62 2.25 15.12
N THR A 68 1.94 0.98 15.13
CA THR A 68 2.74 0.37 14.07
C THR A 68 2.01 0.44 12.74
N LEU A 69 0.73 0.08 12.75
CA LEU A 69 -0.08 0.10 11.53
C LEU A 69 -0.26 1.53 11.01
N ALA A 70 -0.42 2.50 11.92
CA ALA A 70 -0.53 3.90 11.51
C ALA A 70 0.75 4.37 10.82
N GLN A 71 1.91 3.99 11.33
CA GLN A 71 3.18 4.33 10.71
C GLN A 71 3.34 3.69 9.33
N MET A 72 2.94 2.43 9.22
CA MET A 72 2.99 1.73 7.94
C MET A 72 2.11 2.42 6.91
N LEU A 73 0.90 2.78 7.30
CA LEU A 73 -0.04 3.43 6.41
C LEU A 73 0.47 4.80 5.98
N GLU A 74 1.02 5.56 6.92
CA GLU A 74 1.58 6.87 6.59
C GLU A 74 2.75 6.75 5.63
N GLN A 75 3.65 5.80 5.87
CA GLN A 75 4.80 5.60 5.02
C GLN A 75 4.39 5.20 3.60
N ALA A 76 3.46 4.27 3.49
CA ALA A 76 2.97 3.85 2.19
C ALA A 76 2.27 4.99 1.46
N SER A 77 1.51 5.81 2.21
CA SER A 77 0.81 6.97 1.64
C SER A 77 1.79 7.99 1.09
N GLU A 78 2.87 8.27 1.81
CA GLU A 78 3.87 9.21 1.35
C GLU A 78 4.54 8.73 0.08
N ARG A 79 4.91 7.45 0.02
CA ARG A 79 5.52 6.86 -1.15
C ARG A 79 4.59 6.88 -2.35
N PHE A 80 3.33 6.58 -2.10
CA PHE A 80 2.33 6.59 -3.16
C PHE A 80 2.14 8.01 -3.71
N THR A 81 2.08 9.00 -2.82
CA THR A 81 1.93 10.39 -3.22
C THR A 81 3.12 10.83 -4.09
N GLU A 82 4.33 10.39 -3.76
CA GLU A 82 5.50 10.70 -4.58
C GLU A 82 5.39 10.12 -5.98
N GLN A 83 4.87 8.91 -6.10
CA GLN A 83 4.68 8.31 -7.41
C GLN A 83 3.67 9.10 -8.24
N LEU A 84 2.63 9.62 -7.59
CA LEU A 84 1.60 10.38 -8.29
C LEU A 84 2.16 11.67 -8.92
N LYS A 85 3.26 12.18 -8.39
CA LYS A 85 3.85 13.41 -8.94
C LYS A 85 4.39 13.23 -10.36
N ALA A 86 4.59 12.00 -10.79
CA ALA A 86 5.05 11.71 -12.14
C ALA A 86 3.93 11.84 -13.19
N TYR A 87 2.70 12.09 -12.75
CA TYR A 87 1.55 12.16 -13.62
C TYR A 87 0.89 13.54 -13.55
N PRO A 88 0.15 13.94 -14.59
CA PRO A 88 -0.55 15.23 -14.56
C PRO A 88 -1.53 15.28 -13.38
N GLU A 89 -1.62 16.43 -12.75
CA GLU A 89 -2.50 16.63 -11.62
C GLU A 89 -3.96 16.27 -11.93
N ALA A 90 -4.42 16.58 -13.14
CA ALA A 90 -5.79 16.26 -13.54
C ALA A 90 -6.07 14.76 -13.47
N GLU A 91 -5.05 13.95 -13.71
CA GLU A 91 -5.21 12.50 -13.71
C GLU A 91 -5.15 11.90 -12.30
N THR A 92 -4.50 12.57 -11.37
CA THR A 92 -4.27 12.03 -10.02
C THR A 92 -5.17 12.64 -8.95
N ARG A 93 -5.91 13.70 -9.29
CA ARG A 93 -6.70 14.43 -8.32
C ARG A 93 -7.71 13.56 -7.57
N GLU A 94 -8.43 12.71 -8.28
CA GLU A 94 -9.44 11.86 -7.65
C GLU A 94 -8.78 10.84 -6.71
N VAL A 95 -7.67 10.28 -7.13
CA VAL A 95 -6.94 9.32 -6.31
C VAL A 95 -6.44 9.99 -5.02
N LEU A 96 -5.91 11.20 -5.13
CA LEU A 96 -5.45 11.94 -3.95
C LEU A 96 -6.60 12.26 -3.00
N LYS A 97 -7.76 12.62 -3.54
CA LYS A 97 -8.92 12.88 -2.72
C LYS A 97 -9.36 11.64 -1.95
N GLU A 98 -9.38 10.50 -2.62
CA GLU A 98 -9.74 9.24 -1.97
C GLU A 98 -8.74 8.89 -0.87
N LEU A 99 -7.46 9.11 -1.13
CA LEU A 99 -6.41 8.85 -0.15
C LEU A 99 -6.57 9.73 1.09
N GLN A 100 -6.86 11.01 0.89
CA GLN A 100 -7.03 11.95 2.00
C GLN A 100 -8.31 11.69 2.78
N ALA A 101 -9.34 11.20 2.12
CA ALA A 101 -10.62 10.91 2.76
C ALA A 101 -10.66 9.54 3.43
N PHE A 102 -9.62 8.75 3.25
CA PHE A 102 -9.57 7.40 3.80
C PHE A 102 -9.54 7.45 5.34
N ASP A 103 -10.48 6.74 5.97
CA ASP A 103 -10.59 6.69 7.43
C ASP A 103 -9.59 5.70 8.00
N LYS A 104 -8.40 6.19 8.28
CA LYS A 104 -7.28 5.38 8.75
C LYS A 104 -7.56 4.72 10.09
N GLU A 105 -8.13 5.48 11.02
CA GLU A 105 -8.38 4.97 12.36
C GLU A 105 -9.35 3.79 12.37
N THR A 106 -10.48 3.94 11.69
CA THR A 106 -11.46 2.87 11.61
C THR A 106 -10.90 1.64 10.94
N TYR A 107 -10.17 1.85 9.86
CA TYR A 107 -9.57 0.75 9.11
C TYR A 107 -8.59 -0.06 9.97
N ILE A 108 -7.74 0.64 10.72
CA ILE A 108 -6.75 -0.01 11.57
C ILE A 108 -7.44 -0.79 12.70
N LYS A 109 -8.46 -0.20 13.31
CA LYS A 109 -9.19 -0.87 14.37
C LYS A 109 -9.87 -2.15 13.88
N GLU A 110 -10.49 -2.07 12.71
CA GLU A 110 -11.12 -3.24 12.12
C GLU A 110 -10.10 -4.33 11.80
N PHE A 111 -8.94 -3.94 11.34
CA PHE A 111 -7.89 -4.90 11.03
C PHE A 111 -7.42 -5.66 12.28
N LEU A 112 -7.33 -4.96 13.41
CA LEU A 112 -6.84 -5.55 14.65
C LEU A 112 -7.90 -6.39 15.39
N GLU A 113 -9.14 -6.29 15.00
CA GLU A 113 -10.19 -7.12 15.60
C GLU A 113 -10.16 -8.58 15.08
#